data_aae5855ec95ed170c280f5e46b1abc14
#
_entry.id   aae5855ec95ed170c280f5e46b1abc14
#
_cell.length_a   1.000
_cell.length_b   1.000
_cell.length_c   1.000
_cell.angle_alpha   90.00
_cell.angle_beta   90.00
_cell.angle_gamma   90.00
#
_symmetry.space_group_name_H-M   'P 1'
#
loop_
_entity.id
_entity.type
_entity.pdbx_description
1 polymer ?
#
loop_
_entity_poly.entity_id
_entity_poly.type
_entity_poly.pdbx_seq_one_letter_code
_entity_poly.pdbx_strand_id
1 'polypeptide(L)'
;FKEVTGISAAKHSETFFDDFKLQPLLPNKLSHFGPGLAVGDVNLDGVDEFIVSSAKGEPLSMHFHNEDVISSKIIPSAEVHSISEDMSPLIFDADKDGDMDLYVVSGGVESEQGSPELTDRLYLNDGQGNYELAPADSLHKLNFSGSAVAASDFDRDGDLDLFVGGRLRRGEYPTSPKSTLLRNDTGDDNVARFTDVTSELGK
;
A
#
# COMPACT_ATOMS: atom_id res chain seq x y z
N PHE A 1 -10.65 2.82 -26.56
CA PHE A 1 -9.98 3.64 -25.55
C PHE A 1 -9.68 5.01 -26.16
N LYS A 2 -9.94 6.08 -25.42
CA LYS A 2 -9.59 7.45 -25.80
C LYS A 2 -8.60 7.96 -24.76
N GLU A 3 -7.50 8.54 -25.21
CA GLU A 3 -6.55 9.18 -24.32
C GLU A 3 -7.22 10.38 -23.63
N VAL A 4 -7.15 10.42 -22.31
CA VAL A 4 -7.60 11.57 -21.51
C VAL A 4 -6.40 12.49 -21.33
N THR A 5 -6.43 13.64 -21.99
CA THR A 5 -5.40 14.67 -21.86
C THR A 5 -5.75 15.60 -20.70
N GLY A 6 -4.76 15.99 -19.89
CA GLY A 6 -4.98 16.93 -18.78
C GLY A 6 -4.88 16.32 -17.38
N ILE A 7 -4.54 15.05 -17.25
CA ILE A 7 -4.23 14.41 -15.96
C ILE A 7 -2.86 14.89 -15.46
N SER A 8 -2.71 16.17 -15.19
CA SER A 8 -1.47 16.67 -14.55
C SER A 8 -1.45 16.40 -13.04
N ALA A 9 -2.59 16.01 -12.47
CA ALA A 9 -2.75 15.81 -11.04
C ALA A 9 -2.19 14.45 -10.54
N ALA A 10 -2.12 13.43 -11.39
CA ALA A 10 -1.61 12.10 -11.03
C ALA A 10 -0.15 11.91 -11.51
N LYS A 11 0.71 12.84 -11.15
CA LYS A 11 2.12 12.75 -11.55
C LYS A 11 2.92 12.02 -10.47
N HIS A 12 3.48 10.86 -10.83
CA HIS A 12 4.49 10.18 -10.03
C HIS A 12 5.87 10.79 -10.32
N SER A 13 6.66 11.04 -9.28
CA SER A 13 7.99 11.63 -9.39
C SER A 13 8.97 10.87 -8.51
N GLU A 14 9.96 10.25 -9.14
CA GLU A 14 11.00 9.47 -8.46
C GLU A 14 12.18 10.36 -8.06
N THR A 15 12.80 10.05 -6.93
CA THR A 15 14.09 10.60 -6.54
C THR A 15 15.23 9.78 -7.12
N PHE A 16 16.38 10.42 -7.36
CA PHE A 16 17.54 9.70 -7.89
C PHE A 16 18.19 8.85 -6.80
N PHE A 17 18.30 7.54 -7.05
CA PHE A 17 19.07 6.61 -6.24
C PHE A 17 20.02 5.78 -7.12
N ASP A 18 21.24 5.52 -6.62
CA ASP A 18 22.24 4.71 -7.32
C ASP A 18 22.32 3.29 -6.73
N ASP A 19 21.45 2.42 -7.23
CA ASP A 19 21.38 1.01 -6.85
C ASP A 19 22.71 0.27 -7.01
N PHE A 20 23.42 0.57 -8.09
CA PHE A 20 24.66 -0.13 -8.42
C PHE A 20 25.82 0.25 -7.49
N LYS A 21 25.77 1.44 -6.87
CA LYS A 21 26.71 1.80 -5.82
C LYS A 21 26.51 0.93 -4.58
N LEU A 22 25.27 0.56 -4.28
CA LEU A 22 24.93 -0.33 -3.16
C LEU A 22 25.21 -1.79 -3.50
N GLN A 23 24.80 -2.22 -4.70
CA GLN A 23 24.90 -3.61 -5.17
C GLN A 23 25.35 -3.65 -6.63
N PRO A 24 26.66 -3.68 -6.91
CA PRO A 24 27.22 -3.59 -8.28
C PRO A 24 26.80 -4.74 -9.21
N LEU A 25 26.34 -5.86 -8.67
CA LEU A 25 25.97 -7.05 -9.45
C LEU A 25 24.47 -7.16 -9.75
N LEU A 26 23.67 -6.13 -9.46
CA LEU A 26 22.27 -6.13 -9.84
C LEU A 26 22.12 -6.17 -11.36
N PRO A 27 21.17 -6.98 -11.89
CA PRO A 27 20.90 -7.04 -13.33
C PRO A 27 20.20 -5.78 -13.86
N ASN A 28 19.47 -5.08 -13.00
CA ASN A 28 18.74 -3.84 -13.27
C ASN A 28 18.52 -3.05 -11.98
N LYS A 29 18.16 -1.78 -12.11
CA LYS A 29 17.79 -0.94 -10.97
C LYS A 29 16.55 -1.49 -10.25
N LEU A 30 16.51 -1.34 -8.93
CA LEU A 30 15.40 -1.72 -8.07
C LEU A 30 14.68 -0.50 -7.45
N SER A 31 15.28 0.69 -7.56
CA SER A 31 14.76 1.95 -7.02
C SER A 31 13.67 2.62 -7.88
N HIS A 32 13.38 2.11 -9.07
CA HIS A 32 12.43 2.72 -9.99
C HIS A 32 11.31 1.73 -10.33
N PHE A 33 10.65 1.21 -9.29
CA PHE A 33 9.51 0.32 -9.44
C PHE A 33 8.27 0.99 -8.88
N GLY A 34 7.43 1.44 -9.71
CA GLY A 34 6.18 2.09 -9.38
C GLY A 34 5.60 2.74 -10.61
N PRO A 35 4.54 3.52 -10.45
CA PRO A 35 3.67 3.51 -9.27
C PRO A 35 2.71 2.31 -9.25
N GLY A 36 2.27 1.90 -8.06
CA GLY A 36 1.09 1.05 -7.87
C GLY A 36 -0.20 1.85 -8.03
N LEU A 37 -1.29 1.17 -8.33
CA LEU A 37 -2.61 1.76 -8.55
C LEU A 37 -3.66 0.95 -7.82
N ALA A 38 -4.55 1.62 -7.08
CA ALA A 38 -5.80 1.06 -6.57
C ALA A 38 -6.98 1.88 -7.06
N VAL A 39 -8.11 1.21 -7.26
CA VAL A 39 -9.35 1.81 -7.76
C VAL A 39 -10.52 1.29 -6.92
N GLY A 40 -11.43 2.17 -6.53
CA GLY A 40 -12.64 1.82 -5.79
C GLY A 40 -13.49 3.04 -5.47
N ASP A 41 -14.79 2.82 -5.25
CA ASP A 41 -15.72 3.85 -4.79
C ASP A 41 -15.53 4.06 -3.29
N VAL A 42 -14.73 5.06 -2.92
CA VAL A 42 -14.31 5.30 -1.53
C VAL A 42 -15.23 6.28 -0.79
N ASN A 43 -16.14 6.94 -1.52
CA ASN A 43 -17.08 7.90 -0.95
C ASN A 43 -18.54 7.45 -1.13
N LEU A 44 -18.75 6.26 -1.66
CA LEU A 44 -20.05 5.62 -1.89
C LEU A 44 -20.99 6.43 -2.79
N ASP A 45 -20.44 7.19 -3.74
CA ASP A 45 -21.21 7.99 -4.70
C ASP A 45 -21.52 7.24 -6.01
N GLY A 46 -20.99 6.05 -6.18
CA GLY A 46 -21.18 5.19 -7.36
C GLY A 46 -20.17 5.46 -8.48
N VAL A 47 -19.14 6.28 -8.21
CA VAL A 47 -18.02 6.55 -9.14
C VAL A 47 -16.72 6.15 -8.47
N ASP A 48 -15.91 5.36 -9.16
CA ASP A 48 -14.63 4.93 -8.61
C ASP A 48 -13.61 6.08 -8.55
N GLU A 49 -12.96 6.24 -7.42
CA GLU A 49 -11.74 6.98 -7.23
C GLU A 49 -10.52 6.10 -7.53
N PHE A 50 -9.37 6.73 -7.69
CA PHE A 50 -8.11 5.99 -7.79
C PHE A 50 -7.00 6.61 -6.96
N ILE A 51 -6.13 5.75 -6.44
CA ILE A 51 -4.97 6.10 -5.63
C ILE A 51 -3.73 5.62 -6.39
N VAL A 52 -2.79 6.54 -6.60
CA VAL A 52 -1.49 6.23 -7.18
C VAL A 52 -0.47 6.26 -6.05
N SER A 53 0.32 5.20 -5.93
CA SER A 53 1.37 5.15 -4.90
C SER A 53 2.39 6.26 -5.10
N SER A 54 2.92 6.79 -3.99
CA SER A 54 3.86 7.91 -4.00
C SER A 54 5.29 7.45 -3.80
N ALA A 55 6.21 8.13 -4.48
CA ALA A 55 7.63 7.97 -4.22
C ALA A 55 8.02 8.58 -2.87
N LYS A 56 9.16 8.17 -2.35
CA LYS A 56 9.72 8.72 -1.12
C LYS A 56 9.87 10.24 -1.22
N GLY A 57 9.31 10.93 -0.25
CA GLY A 57 9.28 12.40 -0.18
C GLY A 57 7.98 13.04 -0.63
N GLU A 58 7.09 12.28 -1.27
CA GLU A 58 5.81 12.76 -1.75
C GLU A 58 4.65 12.19 -0.91
N PRO A 59 3.63 12.99 -0.58
CA PRO A 59 2.47 12.50 0.15
C PRO A 59 1.54 11.67 -0.76
N LEU A 60 0.95 10.63 -0.18
CA LEU A 60 -0.06 9.83 -0.87
C LEU A 60 -1.31 10.66 -1.18
N SER A 61 -1.78 10.57 -2.41
CA SER A 61 -2.93 11.32 -2.89
C SER A 61 -3.98 10.44 -3.55
N MET A 62 -5.22 10.83 -3.37
CA MET A 62 -6.40 10.24 -4.00
C MET A 62 -6.86 11.16 -5.12
N HIS A 63 -7.35 10.55 -6.19
CA HIS A 63 -7.79 11.23 -7.38
C HIS A 63 -9.27 10.93 -7.65
N PHE A 64 -10.03 11.98 -7.82
CA PHE A 64 -11.46 11.94 -8.11
C PHE A 64 -11.71 12.25 -9.57
N HIS A 65 -12.57 11.46 -10.20
CA HIS A 65 -13.01 11.70 -11.56
C HIS A 65 -14.43 12.28 -11.55
N ASN A 66 -14.58 13.48 -12.07
CA ASN A 66 -15.87 14.11 -12.23
C ASN A 66 -16.02 14.59 -13.69
N GLU A 67 -16.82 13.86 -14.46
CA GLU A 67 -16.99 14.04 -15.92
C GLU A 67 -15.64 14.07 -16.67
N ASP A 68 -15.16 15.26 -17.07
CA ASP A 68 -13.91 15.43 -17.80
C ASP A 68 -12.78 16.00 -16.93
N VAL A 69 -12.99 16.14 -15.62
CA VAL A 69 -12.01 16.74 -14.69
C VAL A 69 -11.51 15.72 -13.67
N ILE A 70 -10.19 15.59 -13.56
CA ILE A 70 -9.57 14.85 -12.47
C ILE A 70 -9.06 15.87 -11.45
N SER A 71 -9.54 15.76 -10.23
CA SER A 71 -9.07 16.51 -9.07
C SER A 71 -8.29 15.59 -8.13
N SER A 72 -7.39 16.14 -7.33
CA SER A 72 -6.59 15.39 -6.38
C SER A 72 -6.74 15.94 -4.97
N LYS A 73 -6.76 15.04 -4.01
CA LYS A 73 -6.76 15.35 -2.57
C LYS A 73 -5.63 14.56 -1.92
N ILE A 74 -4.74 15.24 -1.20
CA ILE A 74 -3.77 14.57 -0.33
C ILE A 74 -4.54 13.86 0.78
N ILE A 75 -4.14 12.65 1.13
CA ILE A 75 -4.61 11.95 2.31
C ILE A 75 -3.87 12.55 3.52
N PRO A 76 -4.52 13.37 4.38
CA PRO A 76 -3.80 14.14 5.40
C PRO A 76 -3.06 13.28 6.40
N SER A 77 -3.63 12.14 6.81
CA SER A 77 -2.99 11.17 7.69
C SER A 77 -1.77 10.49 7.08
N ALA A 78 -1.64 10.50 5.74
CA ALA A 78 -0.50 9.95 5.03
C ALA A 78 0.66 10.94 4.83
N GLU A 79 0.44 12.24 5.04
CA GLU A 79 1.47 13.27 4.85
C GLU A 79 2.69 13.04 5.75
N VAL A 80 2.47 12.63 7.00
CA VAL A 80 3.54 12.31 7.97
C VAL A 80 4.34 11.06 7.58
N HIS A 81 3.84 10.26 6.66
CA HIS A 81 4.45 9.03 6.17
C HIS A 81 5.11 9.18 4.78
N SER A 82 5.23 10.41 4.27
CA SER A 82 5.92 10.70 3.00
C SER A 82 7.40 10.27 2.97
N ILE A 83 7.97 9.93 4.14
CA ILE A 83 9.31 9.33 4.23
C ILE A 83 9.38 7.89 3.69
N SER A 84 8.24 7.21 3.56
CA SER A 84 8.12 5.86 2.99
C SER A 84 7.99 5.94 1.48
N GLU A 85 8.44 4.90 0.79
CA GLU A 85 8.13 4.67 -0.62
C GLU A 85 6.94 3.72 -0.70
N ASP A 86 5.88 4.16 -1.33
CA ASP A 86 4.64 3.40 -1.47
C ASP A 86 4.69 2.53 -2.73
N MET A 87 4.58 1.21 -2.55
CA MET A 87 4.71 0.25 -3.65
C MET A 87 3.36 -0.17 -4.23
N SER A 88 2.45 -0.58 -3.37
CA SER A 88 1.15 -1.12 -3.80
C SER A 88 0.06 -0.68 -2.84
N PRO A 89 -0.84 0.20 -3.26
CA PRO A 89 -2.08 0.46 -2.54
C PRO A 89 -3.09 -0.66 -2.83
N LEU A 90 -3.96 -0.94 -1.86
CA LEU A 90 -5.11 -1.84 -1.98
C LEU A 90 -6.30 -1.21 -1.28
N ILE A 91 -7.43 -1.13 -1.98
CA ILE A 91 -8.70 -0.64 -1.45
C ILE A 91 -9.60 -1.86 -1.16
N PHE A 92 -10.10 -1.98 0.06
CA PHE A 92 -10.99 -3.06 0.51
C PHE A 92 -11.63 -2.69 1.86
N ASP A 93 -12.73 -3.33 2.24
CA ASP A 93 -13.34 -3.21 3.56
C ASP A 93 -12.51 -4.04 4.57
N ALA A 94 -11.76 -3.39 5.45
CA ALA A 94 -10.83 -4.05 6.37
C ALA A 94 -11.43 -4.35 7.74
N ASP A 95 -12.46 -3.58 8.14
CA ASP A 95 -13.03 -3.66 9.47
C ASP A 95 -14.54 -4.03 9.50
N LYS A 96 -15.10 -4.35 8.34
CA LYS A 96 -16.50 -4.79 8.14
C LYS A 96 -17.54 -3.73 8.42
N ASP A 97 -17.20 -2.47 8.29
CA ASP A 97 -18.17 -1.38 8.46
C ASP A 97 -18.89 -1.00 7.15
N GLY A 98 -18.44 -1.54 6.02
CA GLY A 98 -19.06 -1.43 4.69
C GLY A 98 -18.49 -0.33 3.84
N ASP A 99 -17.50 0.41 4.29
CA ASP A 99 -16.76 1.38 3.49
C ASP A 99 -15.38 0.86 3.07
N MET A 100 -14.71 1.58 2.18
CA MET A 100 -13.48 1.10 1.53
C MET A 100 -12.25 1.71 2.17
N ASP A 101 -11.52 0.90 2.94
CA ASP A 101 -10.26 1.22 3.57
C ASP A 101 -9.08 1.13 2.60
N LEU A 102 -7.93 1.59 3.05
CA LEU A 102 -6.72 1.64 2.25
C LEU A 102 -5.54 0.99 2.98
N TYR A 103 -5.05 -0.11 2.42
CA TYR A 103 -3.76 -0.69 2.80
C TYR A 103 -2.67 -0.22 1.85
N VAL A 104 -1.50 0.14 2.39
CA VAL A 104 -0.36 0.61 1.60
C VAL A 104 0.88 -0.20 1.95
N VAL A 105 1.38 -0.94 0.97
CA VAL A 105 2.67 -1.64 1.07
C VAL A 105 3.80 -0.63 0.95
N SER A 106 4.70 -0.62 1.93
CA SER A 106 5.93 0.15 1.90
C SER A 106 7.08 -0.68 1.34
N GLY A 107 7.96 -0.06 0.57
CA GLY A 107 9.05 -0.79 -0.09
C GLY A 107 10.25 0.07 -0.43
N GLY A 108 10.78 -0.18 -1.63
CA GLY A 108 11.97 0.47 -2.12
C GLY A 108 13.29 -0.15 -1.63
N VAL A 109 14.39 0.32 -2.22
CA VAL A 109 15.77 -0.10 -1.90
C VAL A 109 16.50 0.97 -1.09
N GLU A 110 15.92 2.14 -0.97
CA GLU A 110 16.54 3.32 -0.38
C GLU A 110 16.64 3.24 1.14
N SER A 111 15.67 2.57 1.77
CA SER A 111 15.57 2.46 3.22
C SER A 111 16.30 1.23 3.76
N GLU A 112 16.87 1.35 4.95
CA GLU A 112 17.57 0.24 5.60
C GLU A 112 16.59 -0.86 6.04
N GLN A 113 17.01 -2.12 5.99
CA GLN A 113 16.23 -3.25 6.46
C GLN A 113 15.79 -3.05 7.92
N GLY A 114 14.49 -3.21 8.18
CA GLY A 114 13.91 -3.00 9.51
C GLY A 114 13.62 -1.54 9.86
N SER A 115 13.88 -0.62 8.95
CA SER A 115 13.56 0.81 9.11
C SER A 115 12.05 1.04 9.26
N PRO A 116 11.61 2.00 10.07
CA PRO A 116 10.20 2.40 10.13
C PRO A 116 9.62 2.85 8.79
N GLU A 117 10.45 3.34 7.87
CA GLU A 117 10.08 3.72 6.50
C GLU A 117 9.56 2.54 5.67
N LEU A 118 9.88 1.30 6.06
CA LEU A 118 9.40 0.07 5.44
C LEU A 118 8.17 -0.52 6.13
N THR A 119 7.56 0.21 7.07
CA THR A 119 6.36 -0.27 7.75
C THR A 119 5.13 -0.06 6.88
N ASP A 120 4.40 -1.13 6.59
CA ASP A 120 3.12 -1.07 5.90
C ASP A 120 2.08 -0.33 6.74
N ARG A 121 1.09 0.25 6.09
CA ARG A 121 0.10 1.11 6.73
C ARG A 121 -1.31 0.73 6.32
N LEU A 122 -2.21 0.75 7.29
CA LEU A 122 -3.66 0.65 7.09
C LEU A 122 -4.28 1.99 7.46
N TYR A 123 -5.11 2.51 6.58
CA TYR A 123 -5.91 3.73 6.81
C TYR A 123 -7.38 3.34 6.73
N LEU A 124 -8.13 3.67 7.77
CA LEU A 124 -9.56 3.45 7.84
C LEU A 124 -10.30 4.64 7.23
N ASN A 125 -11.33 4.37 6.47
CA ASN A 125 -12.20 5.33 5.81
C ASN A 125 -13.41 5.65 6.72
N ASP A 126 -14.07 6.75 6.47
CA ASP A 126 -15.33 7.14 7.13
C ASP A 126 -16.53 7.06 6.16
N GLY A 127 -16.40 6.37 5.04
CA GLY A 127 -17.40 6.28 3.97
C GLY A 127 -17.58 7.57 3.15
N GLN A 128 -16.73 8.57 3.38
CA GLN A 128 -16.75 9.85 2.67
C GLN A 128 -15.41 10.15 1.98
N GLY A 129 -14.50 9.16 1.94
CA GLY A 129 -13.16 9.32 1.40
C GLY A 129 -12.22 10.12 2.31
N ASN A 130 -12.48 10.15 3.62
CA ASN A 130 -11.53 10.66 4.60
C ASN A 130 -10.88 9.49 5.32
N TYR A 131 -9.55 9.45 5.26
CA TYR A 131 -8.76 8.36 5.78
C TYR A 131 -8.00 8.76 7.04
N GLU A 132 -8.07 7.92 8.06
CA GLU A 132 -7.27 8.02 9.28
C GLU A 132 -6.39 6.79 9.45
N LEU A 133 -5.17 6.96 9.97
CA LEU A 133 -4.30 5.82 10.25
C LEU A 133 -4.96 4.91 11.29
N ALA A 134 -5.05 3.62 10.98
CA ALA A 134 -5.57 2.63 11.91
C ALA A 134 -4.76 2.60 13.22
N PRO A 135 -5.37 2.21 14.36
CA PRO A 135 -4.68 2.00 15.61
C PRO A 135 -3.44 1.11 15.46
N ALA A 136 -2.39 1.37 16.24
CA ALA A 136 -1.09 0.71 16.08
C ALA A 136 -1.10 -0.82 16.32
N ASP A 137 -2.14 -1.34 16.93
CA ASP A 137 -2.42 -2.76 17.18
C ASP A 137 -3.32 -3.42 16.13
N SER A 138 -3.87 -2.63 15.21
CA SER A 138 -4.70 -3.16 14.11
C SER A 138 -3.90 -3.97 13.10
N LEU A 139 -2.62 -3.67 12.91
CA LEU A 139 -1.80 -4.28 11.88
C LEU A 139 -0.51 -4.84 12.48
N HIS A 140 -0.22 -6.12 12.17
CA HIS A 140 1.10 -6.67 12.45
C HIS A 140 2.18 -5.87 11.70
N LYS A 141 3.20 -5.40 12.43
CA LYS A 141 4.24 -4.54 11.84
C LYS A 141 5.13 -5.32 10.89
N LEU A 142 4.98 -5.06 9.61
CA LEU A 142 5.89 -5.50 8.57
C LEU A 142 6.88 -4.36 8.30
N ASN A 143 8.16 -4.64 8.42
CA ASN A 143 9.25 -3.67 8.22
C ASN A 143 10.32 -4.22 7.28
N PHE A 144 9.87 -4.81 6.20
CA PHE A 144 10.71 -5.27 5.08
C PHE A 144 10.23 -4.61 3.79
N SER A 145 11.10 -4.56 2.78
CA SER A 145 10.72 -4.03 1.47
C SER A 145 9.70 -4.94 0.80
N GLY A 146 8.44 -4.52 0.82
CA GLY A 146 7.33 -5.15 0.12
C GLY A 146 7.23 -4.71 -1.34
N SER A 147 6.31 -5.32 -2.10
CA SER A 147 6.05 -4.92 -3.49
C SER A 147 4.60 -5.01 -3.92
N ALA A 148 3.89 -6.00 -3.47
CA ALA A 148 2.53 -6.27 -3.90
C ALA A 148 1.69 -6.75 -2.73
N VAL A 149 0.41 -6.49 -2.77
CA VAL A 149 -0.59 -7.02 -1.87
C VAL A 149 -1.77 -7.58 -2.64
N ALA A 150 -2.37 -8.63 -2.12
CA ALA A 150 -3.63 -9.18 -2.62
C ALA A 150 -4.52 -9.55 -1.43
N ALA A 151 -5.83 -9.30 -1.57
CA ALA A 151 -6.82 -9.69 -0.60
C ALA A 151 -7.58 -10.93 -1.05
N SER A 152 -7.87 -11.83 -0.12
CA SER A 152 -8.73 -13.00 -0.33
C SER A 152 -9.13 -13.58 1.02
N ASP A 153 -10.37 -14.01 1.15
CA ASP A 153 -10.85 -14.82 2.27
C ASP A 153 -10.23 -16.23 2.13
N PHE A 154 -9.05 -16.46 2.74
CA PHE A 154 -8.33 -17.73 2.57
C PHE A 154 -8.80 -18.82 3.55
N ASP A 155 -9.28 -18.45 4.73
CA ASP A 155 -9.76 -19.38 5.75
C ASP A 155 -11.28 -19.55 5.76
N ARG A 156 -12.00 -18.76 4.95
CA ARG A 156 -13.45 -18.83 4.71
C ARG A 156 -14.30 -18.43 5.90
N ASP A 157 -13.85 -17.44 6.63
CA ASP A 157 -14.58 -16.85 7.72
C ASP A 157 -15.46 -15.64 7.33
N GLY A 158 -15.30 -15.17 6.09
CA GLY A 158 -16.05 -14.07 5.49
C GLY A 158 -15.30 -12.75 5.45
N ASP A 159 -14.06 -12.71 5.96
CA ASP A 159 -13.20 -11.54 5.99
C ASP A 159 -12.15 -11.61 4.89
N LEU A 160 -11.67 -10.45 4.46
CA LEU A 160 -10.58 -10.41 3.51
C LEU A 160 -9.24 -10.37 4.23
N ASP A 161 -8.45 -11.42 4.02
CA ASP A 161 -7.08 -11.55 4.48
C ASP A 161 -6.11 -10.96 3.48
N LEU A 162 -4.88 -10.67 3.90
CA LEU A 162 -3.88 -10.05 3.05
C LEU A 162 -2.67 -10.96 2.85
N PHE A 163 -2.28 -11.16 1.59
CA PHE A 163 -0.97 -11.67 1.25
C PHE A 163 -0.07 -10.52 0.81
N VAL A 164 1.00 -10.27 1.57
CA VAL A 164 1.99 -9.23 1.29
C VAL A 164 3.26 -9.85 0.74
N GLY A 165 3.56 -9.59 -0.52
CA GLY A 165 4.72 -10.09 -1.22
C GLY A 165 5.97 -9.27 -0.92
N GLY A 166 7.01 -9.91 -0.35
CA GLY A 166 8.32 -9.29 -0.20
C GLY A 166 9.02 -9.14 -1.54
N ARG A 167 9.74 -8.04 -1.73
CA ARG A 167 10.40 -7.73 -3.00
C ARG A 167 11.90 -8.01 -2.96
N LEU A 168 12.58 -7.43 -1.99
CA LEU A 168 14.03 -7.50 -1.94
C LEU A 168 14.54 -7.46 -0.49
N ARG A 169 15.78 -7.87 -0.33
CA ARG A 169 16.57 -7.62 0.87
C ARG A 169 17.72 -6.70 0.47
N ARG A 170 17.70 -5.49 1.02
CA ARG A 170 18.67 -4.44 0.69
C ARG A 170 20.10 -4.92 0.94
N GLY A 171 20.95 -4.81 -0.08
CA GLY A 171 22.34 -5.23 0.01
C GLY A 171 22.58 -6.75 -0.06
N GLU A 172 21.56 -7.59 -0.22
CA GLU A 172 21.66 -9.04 -0.11
C GLU A 172 21.23 -9.80 -1.39
N TYR A 173 21.23 -9.13 -2.54
CA TYR A 173 20.93 -9.82 -3.80
C TYR A 173 21.86 -11.03 -4.03
N PRO A 174 21.38 -12.21 -4.44
CA PRO A 174 20.02 -12.55 -4.86
C PRO A 174 19.16 -13.23 -3.76
N THR A 175 19.37 -12.92 -2.49
CA THR A 175 18.62 -13.53 -1.39
C THR A 175 17.12 -13.21 -1.52
N SER A 176 16.29 -14.25 -1.44
CA SER A 176 14.82 -14.09 -1.47
C SER A 176 14.31 -13.35 -0.23
N PRO A 177 13.43 -12.37 -0.41
CA PRO A 177 12.74 -11.73 0.71
C PRO A 177 11.71 -12.67 1.34
N LYS A 178 11.19 -12.29 2.50
CA LYS A 178 10.02 -12.93 3.09
C LYS A 178 8.75 -12.34 2.47
N SER A 179 7.71 -13.16 2.40
CA SER A 179 6.34 -12.72 2.18
C SER A 179 5.52 -13.09 3.41
N THR A 180 4.42 -12.40 3.64
CA THR A 180 3.61 -12.56 4.84
C THR A 180 2.15 -12.78 4.49
N LEU A 181 1.50 -13.70 5.20
CA LEU A 181 0.05 -13.86 5.19
C LEU A 181 -0.49 -13.26 6.49
N LEU A 182 -1.32 -12.24 6.36
CA LEU A 182 -2.01 -11.58 7.45
C LEU A 182 -3.46 -12.02 7.45
N ARG A 183 -3.88 -12.74 8.48
CA ARG A 183 -5.27 -13.09 8.67
C ARG A 183 -6.00 -11.90 9.30
N ASN A 184 -7.17 -11.60 8.75
CA ASN A 184 -8.08 -10.63 9.32
C ASN A 184 -8.87 -11.29 10.48
N ASP A 185 -8.67 -10.83 11.69
CA ASP A 185 -9.35 -11.29 12.90
C ASP A 185 -10.39 -10.24 13.38
N THR A 186 -10.93 -9.43 12.47
CA THR A 186 -11.95 -8.41 12.80
C THR A 186 -13.23 -9.06 13.29
N GLY A 187 -13.63 -8.72 14.50
CA GLY A 187 -14.87 -9.22 15.11
C GLY A 187 -16.08 -8.35 14.79
N ASP A 188 -17.19 -8.64 15.46
CA ASP A 188 -18.46 -7.87 15.37
C ASP A 188 -18.35 -6.45 15.94
N ASP A 189 -17.19 -6.07 16.47
CA ASP A 189 -16.91 -4.74 17.00
C ASP A 189 -16.36 -3.77 15.95
N ASN A 190 -16.22 -4.23 14.72
CA ASN A 190 -15.71 -3.45 13.57
C ASN A 190 -14.36 -2.76 13.86
N VAL A 191 -13.48 -3.47 14.55
CA VAL A 191 -12.12 -2.98 14.80
C VAL A 191 -11.15 -3.85 14.03
N ALA A 192 -10.49 -3.25 13.04
CA ALA A 192 -9.53 -3.95 12.19
C ALA A 192 -8.40 -4.61 13.00
N ARG A 193 -8.19 -5.90 12.77
CA ARG A 193 -7.14 -6.70 13.42
C ARG A 193 -6.52 -7.67 12.45
N PHE A 194 -5.23 -7.52 12.18
CA PHE A 194 -4.49 -8.38 11.26
C PHE A 194 -3.35 -9.10 11.97
N THR A 195 -3.37 -10.43 11.94
CA THR A 195 -2.39 -11.31 12.58
C THR A 195 -1.52 -12.01 11.57
N ASP A 196 -0.19 -12.00 11.76
CA ASP A 196 0.73 -12.78 10.93
C ASP A 196 0.60 -14.28 11.19
N VAL A 197 0.04 -15.00 10.24
CA VAL A 197 -0.17 -16.45 10.25
C VAL A 197 0.72 -17.19 9.24
N THR A 198 1.77 -16.52 8.73
CA THR A 198 2.69 -17.09 7.74
C THR A 198 3.28 -18.43 8.16
N SER A 199 3.54 -18.61 9.47
CA SER A 199 4.07 -19.86 10.02
C SER A 199 3.10 -21.04 9.96
N GLU A 200 1.84 -20.81 9.67
CA GLU A 200 0.79 -21.83 9.55
C GLU A 200 0.69 -22.39 8.12
N LEU A 201 1.25 -21.68 7.14
CA LEU A 201 1.32 -22.14 5.75
C LEU A 201 2.19 -23.40 5.65
N GLY A 202 1.61 -24.48 5.17
CA GLY A 202 2.32 -25.73 4.95
C GLY A 202 2.31 -26.73 6.11
N LYS A 203 1.42 -26.54 7.07
CA LYS A 203 1.09 -27.59 8.08
C LYS A 203 0.01 -28.52 7.60
#